data_659092b3f886dbb013e89634b78dac43
#
_entry.id   659092b3f886dbb013e89634b78dac43
#
_cell.length_a   1.000
_cell.length_b   1.000
_cell.length_c   1.000
_cell.angle_alpha   90.00
_cell.angle_beta   90.00
_cell.angle_gamma   90.00
#
_symmetry.space_group_name_H-M   'P 1'
#
loop_
_entity.id
_entity.type
_entity.pdbx_description
1 polymer ?
#
loop_
_entity_poly.entity_id
_entity_poly.type
_entity_poly.pdbx_seq_one_letter_code
_entity_poly.pdbx_strand_id
1 'polypeptide(L)'
;YVGIDTNWEMGKRYAYTLDFTSGAGQDKDGKQVISGTAINLNVDVTPWDEVAEDLDPSGVVPTRPSVANSLIIDPTSTKAYGINIADKINAFWSSAVGDQTTPIVAGTEWTAEVIWQDIPSRAINFCSKSGVVKSGDTFEGKGTTPLYVKAAANVKGNVVVGIKKKGESDYLWSWHLWLTDEPQLVAGFMDRNLGAESATATDGAKTRGLYYQFGRKDPFVGSTEIYDINGTSKSTGATIATGKVTFAKAVQTPATFYTYGSGNNDWASPNNYTSKNWNDISESDGKTFFDPCPEGWRLPTKAEYSNFSTTTFTWDATNSGRTYNGNWFPAAGYRSSDGGSMSYVGSYGNYWSASPYSEDYGYYLSFSSGGVDPANYSNRAYGFSVRCVQE
;
A
#
# COMPACT_ATOMS: atom_id res chain seq x y z
N TYR A 1 -21.56 16.53 35.65
CA TYR A 1 -22.40 15.51 35.04
C TYR A 1 -23.61 16.20 34.39
N VAL A 2 -23.80 15.96 33.08
CA VAL A 2 -25.01 16.39 32.36
C VAL A 2 -25.90 15.16 32.30
N GLY A 3 -27.06 15.20 32.94
CA GLY A 3 -28.08 14.14 32.80
C GLY A 3 -28.67 14.24 31.38
N ILE A 4 -28.57 13.16 30.64
CA ILE A 4 -29.20 13.06 29.30
C ILE A 4 -30.47 12.24 29.52
N ASP A 5 -31.62 12.92 29.54
CA ASP A 5 -32.92 12.27 29.60
C ASP A 5 -33.40 11.96 28.17
N THR A 6 -32.92 10.87 27.63
CA THR A 6 -33.28 10.42 26.27
C THR A 6 -33.53 8.93 26.25
N ASN A 7 -34.70 8.53 25.77
CA ASN A 7 -35.01 7.14 25.47
C ASN A 7 -34.26 6.72 24.19
N TRP A 8 -33.29 5.82 24.35
CA TRP A 8 -32.54 5.26 23.25
C TRP A 8 -33.41 4.28 22.45
N GLU A 9 -33.57 4.52 21.17
CA GLU A 9 -34.28 3.60 20.28
C GLU A 9 -33.28 2.79 19.47
N MET A 10 -33.53 1.48 19.36
CA MET A 10 -32.67 0.60 18.57
C MET A 10 -32.70 1.01 17.07
N GLY A 11 -31.55 1.05 16.39
CA GLY A 11 -31.45 1.45 15.01
C GLY A 11 -31.34 2.96 14.79
N LYS A 12 -31.17 3.78 15.84
CA LYS A 12 -30.93 5.22 15.72
C LYS A 12 -29.56 5.62 16.23
N ARG A 13 -28.93 6.54 15.52
CA ARG A 13 -27.68 7.20 15.92
C ARG A 13 -28.04 8.53 16.57
N TYR A 14 -27.49 8.76 17.76
CA TYR A 14 -27.65 10.00 18.50
C TYR A 14 -26.33 10.76 18.51
N ALA A 15 -26.30 11.96 17.94
CA ALA A 15 -25.15 12.87 18.01
C ALA A 15 -25.48 13.99 19.00
N TYR A 16 -24.61 14.21 19.96
CA TYR A 16 -24.75 15.27 20.95
C TYR A 16 -23.71 16.35 20.67
N THR A 17 -24.16 17.58 20.44
CA THR A 17 -23.28 18.74 20.35
C THR A 17 -23.39 19.52 21.64
N LEU A 18 -22.26 19.66 22.36
CA LEU A 18 -22.14 20.51 23.53
C LEU A 18 -21.70 21.90 23.05
N ASP A 19 -22.59 22.90 23.20
CA ASP A 19 -22.26 24.29 22.92
C ASP A 19 -21.95 25.02 24.23
N PHE A 20 -20.69 25.43 24.38
CA PHE A 20 -20.18 26.17 25.53
C PHE A 20 -20.16 27.70 25.32
N THR A 21 -20.66 28.21 24.21
CA THR A 21 -20.64 29.65 23.90
C THR A 21 -21.46 30.48 24.88
N SER A 22 -22.38 29.88 25.61
CA SER A 22 -23.24 30.53 26.60
C SER A 22 -22.82 30.24 28.06
N GLY A 23 -21.68 29.54 28.28
CA GLY A 23 -21.17 29.19 29.61
C GLY A 23 -21.51 27.78 30.07
N ALA A 24 -20.75 27.23 31.00
CA ALA A 24 -20.90 25.87 31.49
C ALA A 24 -20.48 25.71 32.94
N GLY A 25 -21.20 24.82 33.64
CA GLY A 25 -20.83 24.27 34.94
C GLY A 25 -21.22 25.14 36.16
N GLN A 26 -21.54 24.48 37.29
CA GLN A 26 -21.63 25.08 38.60
C GLN A 26 -20.62 24.41 39.52
N ASP A 27 -20.01 25.20 40.45
CA ASP A 27 -19.20 24.66 41.51
C ASP A 27 -20.06 23.99 42.62
N LYS A 28 -19.40 23.47 43.63
CA LYS A 28 -20.09 22.80 44.76
C LYS A 28 -21.06 23.71 45.54
N ASP A 29 -20.95 25.03 45.36
CA ASP A 29 -21.73 26.05 46.03
C ASP A 29 -22.82 26.64 45.12
N GLY A 30 -22.99 26.06 43.90
CA GLY A 30 -23.98 26.46 42.91
C GLY A 30 -23.61 27.70 42.08
N LYS A 31 -22.38 28.16 42.19
CA LYS A 31 -21.87 29.31 41.46
C LYS A 31 -21.38 28.85 40.06
N GLN A 32 -21.77 29.58 39.04
CA GLN A 32 -21.29 29.29 37.67
C GLN A 32 -19.78 29.41 37.57
N VAL A 33 -19.13 28.34 37.10
CA VAL A 33 -17.66 28.27 36.94
C VAL A 33 -17.22 28.98 35.65
N ILE A 34 -18.09 28.98 34.64
CA ILE A 34 -17.92 29.73 33.41
C ILE A 34 -19.17 30.59 33.20
N SER A 35 -18.97 31.93 33.18
CA SER A 35 -20.06 32.89 33.06
C SER A 35 -20.70 32.86 31.66
N GLY A 36 -21.97 32.52 31.58
CA GLY A 36 -22.78 32.50 30.38
C GLY A 36 -24.11 31.79 30.63
N THR A 37 -25.09 31.94 29.78
CA THR A 37 -26.39 31.32 29.91
C THR A 37 -26.39 29.87 29.43
N ALA A 38 -27.12 29.01 30.09
CA ALA A 38 -27.40 27.59 29.89
C ALA A 38 -26.72 26.84 28.72
N ILE A 39 -26.13 25.67 29.02
CA ILE A 39 -25.69 24.71 28.00
C ILE A 39 -26.93 24.29 27.20
N ASN A 40 -26.97 24.63 25.92
CA ASN A 40 -27.92 24.07 24.99
C ASN A 40 -27.37 22.74 24.44
N LEU A 41 -28.03 21.66 24.86
CA LEU A 41 -27.75 20.34 24.27
C LEU A 41 -28.65 20.19 23.03
N ASN A 42 -28.07 20.27 21.85
CA ASN A 42 -28.75 19.94 20.62
C ASN A 42 -28.55 18.46 20.33
N VAL A 43 -29.63 17.70 20.32
CA VAL A 43 -29.62 16.29 19.95
C VAL A 43 -30.11 16.18 18.53
N ASP A 44 -29.21 15.90 17.62
CA ASP A 44 -29.57 15.55 16.23
C ASP A 44 -29.81 14.03 16.16
N VAL A 45 -31.10 13.67 15.96
CA VAL A 45 -31.49 12.27 15.77
C VAL A 45 -31.62 12.04 14.27
N THR A 46 -30.57 11.51 13.66
CA THR A 46 -30.68 10.95 12.32
C THR A 46 -31.10 9.49 12.41
N PRO A 47 -32.06 9.01 11.60
CA PRO A 47 -32.15 7.58 11.35
C PRO A 47 -30.75 7.10 10.98
N TRP A 48 -30.32 5.95 11.50
CA TRP A 48 -29.24 5.26 10.82
C TRP A 48 -29.65 5.21 9.36
N ASP A 49 -28.87 5.91 8.52
CA ASP A 49 -29.01 5.66 7.12
C ASP A 49 -29.05 4.15 6.99
N GLU A 50 -30.17 3.64 6.50
CA GLU A 50 -30.22 2.35 5.86
C GLU A 50 -29.37 2.43 4.59
N VAL A 51 -28.08 2.61 4.74
CA VAL A 51 -27.20 1.72 4.03
C VAL A 51 -27.62 0.39 4.63
N ALA A 52 -28.42 -0.34 3.87
CA ALA A 52 -28.71 -1.74 4.17
C ALA A 52 -27.33 -2.39 4.26
N GLU A 53 -26.73 -2.29 5.44
CA GLU A 53 -25.63 -3.13 5.81
C GLU A 53 -26.31 -4.48 5.89
N ASP A 54 -26.33 -5.17 4.74
CA ASP A 54 -26.59 -6.58 4.68
C ASP A 54 -25.71 -7.15 5.78
N LEU A 55 -26.29 -7.34 6.94
CA LEU A 55 -25.67 -8.15 7.97
C LEU A 55 -25.60 -9.52 7.31
N ASP A 56 -24.43 -9.83 6.74
CA ASP A 56 -24.17 -11.13 6.17
C ASP A 56 -24.54 -12.15 7.24
N PRO A 57 -25.57 -12.99 7.02
CA PRO A 57 -25.98 -13.99 8.00
C PRO A 57 -24.84 -14.98 8.31
N SER A 58 -23.75 -14.98 7.54
CA SER A 58 -22.53 -15.75 7.83
C SER A 58 -21.71 -15.15 8.99
N GLY A 59 -22.03 -13.94 9.48
CA GLY A 59 -21.28 -13.27 10.55
C GLY A 59 -19.90 -12.76 10.13
N VAL A 60 -19.61 -12.69 8.83
CA VAL A 60 -18.34 -12.14 8.31
C VAL A 60 -18.37 -10.62 8.40
N VAL A 61 -17.61 -10.06 9.32
CA VAL A 61 -17.47 -8.60 9.45
C VAL A 61 -16.43 -8.11 8.44
N PRO A 62 -16.77 -7.18 7.54
CA PRO A 62 -15.80 -6.58 6.63
C PRO A 62 -14.69 -5.87 7.41
N THR A 63 -13.48 -5.93 6.91
CA THR A 63 -12.38 -5.13 7.47
C THR A 63 -12.62 -3.64 7.22
N ARG A 64 -12.12 -2.79 8.12
CA ARG A 64 -12.13 -1.34 7.90
C ARG A 64 -11.42 -1.02 6.59
N PRO A 65 -11.95 -0.11 5.74
CA PRO A 65 -11.29 0.30 4.53
C PRO A 65 -9.89 0.85 4.81
N SER A 66 -8.86 0.27 4.17
CA SER A 66 -7.47 0.68 4.33
C SER A 66 -7.11 1.87 3.45
N VAL A 67 -6.18 2.68 3.92
CA VAL A 67 -5.54 3.78 3.15
C VAL A 67 -4.12 3.43 2.70
N ALA A 68 -3.59 2.25 3.03
CA ALA A 68 -2.29 1.77 2.57
C ALA A 68 -2.27 1.48 1.06
N ASN A 69 -1.10 1.42 0.45
CA ASN A 69 -0.94 1.07 -0.96
C ASN A 69 -0.94 -0.44 -1.22
N SER A 70 -0.66 -1.23 -0.18
CA SER A 70 -0.80 -2.68 -0.23
C SER A 70 -1.79 -3.16 0.82
N LEU A 71 -2.60 -4.17 0.46
CA LEU A 71 -3.50 -4.88 1.36
C LEU A 71 -3.08 -6.34 1.43
N ILE A 72 -2.95 -6.84 2.65
CA ILE A 72 -2.80 -8.27 2.90
C ILE A 72 -4.19 -8.89 2.86
N ILE A 73 -4.37 -9.88 1.99
CA ILE A 73 -5.62 -10.63 1.84
C ILE A 73 -5.30 -12.09 2.16
N ASP A 74 -5.87 -12.58 3.24
CA ASP A 74 -5.81 -14.01 3.55
C ASP A 74 -6.60 -14.80 2.49
N PRO A 75 -5.94 -15.64 1.66
CA PRO A 75 -6.60 -16.37 0.58
C PRO A 75 -7.57 -17.45 1.08
N THR A 76 -7.50 -17.81 2.37
CA THR A 76 -8.41 -18.76 3.01
C THR A 76 -9.64 -18.08 3.59
N SER A 77 -9.62 -16.75 3.71
CA SER A 77 -10.68 -15.96 4.32
C SER A 77 -11.83 -15.71 3.34
N THR A 78 -13.05 -15.76 3.87
CA THR A 78 -14.27 -15.35 3.16
C THR A 78 -14.60 -13.87 3.34
N LYS A 79 -13.81 -13.12 4.13
CA LYS A 79 -14.03 -11.70 4.44
C LYS A 79 -13.88 -10.81 3.22
N ALA A 80 -14.64 -9.72 3.19
CA ALA A 80 -14.42 -8.61 2.28
C ALA A 80 -13.35 -7.66 2.86
N TYR A 81 -12.43 -7.23 2.02
CA TYR A 81 -11.37 -6.28 2.34
C TYR A 81 -11.68 -4.94 1.65
N GLY A 82 -11.75 -3.87 2.43
CA GLY A 82 -12.12 -2.55 1.94
C GLY A 82 -10.91 -1.69 1.58
N ILE A 83 -11.03 -0.93 0.51
CA ILE A 83 -10.06 0.08 0.06
C ILE A 83 -10.73 1.44 0.10
N ASN A 84 -10.18 2.38 0.86
CA ASN A 84 -10.60 3.76 0.82
C ASN A 84 -9.98 4.47 -0.38
N ILE A 85 -10.71 4.51 -1.48
CA ILE A 85 -10.21 5.06 -2.74
C ILE A 85 -10.12 6.59 -2.72
N ALA A 86 -11.13 7.27 -2.17
CA ALA A 86 -11.27 8.71 -2.29
C ALA A 86 -10.18 9.48 -1.55
N ASP A 87 -9.89 9.09 -0.30
CA ASP A 87 -8.91 9.79 0.53
C ASP A 87 -7.51 9.70 -0.10
N LYS A 88 -7.11 8.51 -0.55
CA LYS A 88 -5.80 8.32 -1.17
C LYS A 88 -5.68 9.06 -2.51
N ILE A 89 -6.66 8.92 -3.38
CA ILE A 89 -6.68 9.55 -4.70
C ILE A 89 -6.68 11.08 -4.54
N ASN A 90 -7.60 11.62 -3.75
CA ASN A 90 -7.72 13.07 -3.59
C ASN A 90 -6.51 13.67 -2.89
N ALA A 91 -5.93 12.99 -1.89
CA ALA A 91 -4.73 13.45 -1.21
C ALA A 91 -3.55 13.61 -2.17
N PHE A 92 -3.36 12.66 -3.10
CA PHE A 92 -2.32 12.78 -4.12
C PHE A 92 -2.64 13.88 -5.13
N TRP A 93 -3.80 13.82 -5.79
CA TRP A 93 -4.12 14.72 -6.89
C TRP A 93 -4.29 16.17 -6.45
N SER A 94 -4.67 16.45 -5.21
CA SER A 94 -4.70 17.82 -4.67
C SER A 94 -3.31 18.36 -4.28
N SER A 95 -2.30 17.52 -4.23
CA SER A 95 -0.93 17.92 -3.88
C SER A 95 -0.20 18.63 -5.02
N ALA A 96 0.94 19.24 -4.72
CA ALA A 96 1.79 19.91 -5.71
C ALA A 96 2.43 18.99 -6.76
N VAL A 97 2.50 17.68 -6.48
CA VAL A 97 3.00 16.65 -7.42
C VAL A 97 1.88 15.99 -8.23
N GLY A 98 0.62 16.20 -7.83
CA GLY A 98 -0.56 15.98 -8.63
C GLY A 98 -0.81 17.17 -9.55
N ASP A 99 -2.02 17.34 -10.00
CA ASP A 99 -2.46 18.47 -10.85
C ASP A 99 -3.33 19.47 -10.08
N GLN A 100 -3.30 19.44 -8.75
CA GLN A 100 -4.08 20.27 -7.83
C GLN A 100 -5.60 20.12 -8.01
N THR A 101 -6.06 18.93 -8.37
CA THR A 101 -7.46 18.60 -8.55
C THR A 101 -7.99 17.71 -7.42
N THR A 102 -9.31 17.57 -7.37
CA THR A 102 -10.01 16.63 -6.48
C THR A 102 -10.87 15.71 -7.34
N PRO A 103 -10.29 14.64 -7.94
CA PRO A 103 -10.97 13.87 -8.96
C PRO A 103 -12.14 13.03 -8.46
N ILE A 104 -12.17 12.66 -7.17
CA ILE A 104 -13.25 11.86 -6.58
C ILE A 104 -14.13 12.74 -5.68
N VAL A 105 -15.28 13.14 -6.19
CA VAL A 105 -16.33 13.87 -5.47
C VAL A 105 -17.62 13.06 -5.48
N ALA A 106 -18.65 13.45 -4.71
CA ALA A 106 -19.88 12.69 -4.49
C ALA A 106 -20.58 12.17 -5.77
N GLY A 107 -20.46 12.90 -6.90
CA GLY A 107 -21.06 12.52 -8.19
C GLY A 107 -20.16 11.74 -9.13
N THR A 108 -18.87 11.61 -8.83
CA THR A 108 -17.88 10.97 -9.73
C THR A 108 -18.19 9.50 -9.91
N GLU A 109 -18.42 9.06 -11.15
CA GLU A 109 -18.47 7.64 -11.50
C GLU A 109 -17.05 7.15 -11.82
N TRP A 110 -16.70 5.97 -11.29
CA TRP A 110 -15.39 5.36 -11.46
C TRP A 110 -15.49 3.86 -11.69
N THR A 111 -14.44 3.32 -12.27
CA THR A 111 -14.32 1.88 -12.57
C THR A 111 -13.05 1.34 -11.92
N ALA A 112 -13.16 0.19 -11.24
CA ALA A 112 -12.04 -0.61 -10.79
C ALA A 112 -11.83 -1.81 -11.72
N GLU A 113 -10.56 -2.13 -11.99
CA GLU A 113 -10.18 -3.32 -12.76
C GLU A 113 -8.84 -3.89 -12.28
N VAL A 114 -8.61 -5.17 -12.56
CA VAL A 114 -7.30 -5.80 -12.35
C VAL A 114 -6.36 -5.38 -13.48
N ILE A 115 -5.31 -4.64 -13.13
CA ILE A 115 -4.27 -4.21 -14.06
C ILE A 115 -3.43 -5.41 -14.47
N TRP A 116 -2.97 -6.18 -13.48
CA TRP A 116 -2.29 -7.45 -13.65
C TRP A 116 -2.35 -8.30 -12.37
N GLN A 117 -2.15 -9.57 -12.51
CA GLN A 117 -1.89 -10.53 -11.43
C GLN A 117 -0.80 -11.52 -11.86
N ASP A 118 -0.08 -12.12 -10.91
CA ASP A 118 0.91 -13.16 -11.17
C ASP A 118 0.35 -14.59 -10.99
N ILE A 119 -0.95 -14.71 -10.87
CA ILE A 119 -1.72 -15.93 -10.65
C ILE A 119 -2.45 -16.29 -11.94
N PRO A 120 -2.28 -17.53 -12.50
CA PRO A 120 -2.88 -17.94 -13.78
C PRO A 120 -4.36 -18.37 -13.66
N SER A 121 -5.07 -17.83 -12.68
CA SER A 121 -6.50 -18.05 -12.45
C SER A 121 -7.08 -16.86 -11.73
N ARG A 122 -8.41 -16.74 -11.70
CA ARG A 122 -9.05 -15.64 -10.95
C ARG A 122 -8.63 -15.67 -9.48
N ALA A 123 -7.88 -14.66 -9.06
CA ALA A 123 -7.34 -14.53 -7.70
C ALA A 123 -8.29 -13.81 -6.75
N ILE A 124 -9.03 -12.81 -7.26
CA ILE A 124 -9.94 -11.99 -6.49
C ILE A 124 -11.32 -11.87 -7.17
N ASN A 125 -12.31 -11.55 -6.36
CA ASN A 125 -13.60 -11.04 -6.80
C ASN A 125 -13.83 -9.65 -6.23
N PHE A 126 -14.41 -8.76 -7.04
CA PHE A 126 -15.04 -7.56 -6.53
C PHE A 126 -16.34 -7.94 -5.79
N CYS A 127 -16.63 -7.30 -4.68
CA CYS A 127 -17.78 -7.65 -3.85
C CYS A 127 -18.43 -6.42 -3.21
N SER A 128 -19.58 -6.61 -2.57
CA SER A 128 -20.15 -5.62 -1.65
C SER A 128 -19.38 -5.62 -0.32
N LYS A 129 -19.69 -4.68 0.55
CA LYS A 129 -19.16 -4.63 1.93
C LYS A 129 -19.45 -5.94 2.70
N SER A 130 -20.61 -6.54 2.47
CA SER A 130 -21.01 -7.83 3.06
C SER A 130 -20.38 -9.07 2.39
N GLY A 131 -19.52 -8.88 1.39
CA GLY A 131 -18.82 -9.98 0.70
C GLY A 131 -19.62 -10.64 -0.43
N VAL A 132 -20.80 -10.10 -0.79
CA VAL A 132 -21.56 -10.59 -1.96
C VAL A 132 -20.80 -10.26 -3.24
N VAL A 133 -20.41 -11.30 -3.98
CA VAL A 133 -19.63 -11.16 -5.21
C VAL A 133 -20.43 -10.41 -6.28
N LYS A 134 -19.78 -9.45 -6.91
CA LYS A 134 -20.30 -8.75 -8.08
C LYS A 134 -19.94 -9.53 -9.36
N SER A 135 -20.86 -9.56 -10.30
CA SER A 135 -20.62 -10.18 -11.60
C SER A 135 -19.69 -9.30 -12.45
N GLY A 136 -18.86 -9.95 -13.29
CA GLY A 136 -17.99 -9.29 -14.27
C GLY A 136 -16.54 -9.16 -13.82
N ASP A 137 -15.74 -8.53 -14.68
CA ASP A 137 -14.30 -8.40 -14.56
C ASP A 137 -13.90 -7.00 -14.06
N THR A 138 -14.85 -6.08 -14.00
CA THR A 138 -14.72 -4.72 -13.50
C THR A 138 -15.76 -4.43 -12.44
N PHE A 139 -15.50 -3.43 -11.62
CA PHE A 139 -16.46 -2.92 -10.65
C PHE A 139 -16.74 -1.45 -10.95
N GLU A 140 -18.00 -1.07 -11.02
CA GLU A 140 -18.41 0.33 -11.13
C GLU A 140 -18.82 0.87 -9.77
N GLY A 141 -18.27 2.01 -9.41
CA GLY A 141 -18.56 2.70 -8.17
C GLY A 141 -18.88 4.18 -8.39
N LYS A 142 -19.28 4.86 -7.31
CA LYS A 142 -19.65 6.27 -7.37
C LYS A 142 -19.22 7.02 -6.11
N GLY A 143 -18.69 8.21 -6.30
CA GLY A 143 -18.29 9.10 -5.22
C GLY A 143 -17.22 8.47 -4.32
N THR A 144 -17.37 8.67 -3.03
CA THR A 144 -16.41 8.23 -2.00
C THR A 144 -16.64 6.80 -1.49
N THR A 145 -17.55 6.04 -2.15
CA THR A 145 -17.81 4.65 -1.75
C THR A 145 -16.52 3.82 -1.80
N PRO A 146 -16.18 3.06 -0.76
CA PRO A 146 -15.02 2.18 -0.78
C PRO A 146 -15.15 1.07 -1.81
N LEU A 147 -14.02 0.63 -2.37
CA LEU A 147 -13.95 -0.60 -3.14
C LEU A 147 -13.77 -1.79 -2.20
N TYR A 148 -14.55 -2.84 -2.39
CA TYR A 148 -14.40 -4.09 -1.64
C TYR A 148 -13.99 -5.24 -2.55
N VAL A 149 -13.04 -6.02 -2.07
CA VAL A 149 -12.51 -7.21 -2.73
C VAL A 149 -12.44 -8.37 -1.76
N LYS A 150 -12.47 -9.60 -2.28
CA LYS A 150 -12.18 -10.81 -1.51
C LYS A 150 -11.44 -11.84 -2.35
N ALA A 151 -10.75 -12.77 -1.70
CA ALA A 151 -10.11 -13.86 -2.39
C ALA A 151 -11.16 -14.69 -3.18
N ALA A 152 -10.80 -15.08 -4.41
CA ALA A 152 -11.62 -15.93 -5.24
C ALA A 152 -11.26 -17.42 -5.11
N ALA A 153 -9.98 -17.69 -4.73
CA ALA A 153 -9.45 -19.03 -4.53
C ALA A 153 -8.38 -19.01 -3.43
N ASN A 154 -8.10 -20.15 -2.83
CA ASN A 154 -7.03 -20.31 -1.86
C ASN A 154 -5.68 -20.43 -2.58
N VAL A 155 -5.21 -19.31 -3.14
CA VAL A 155 -3.93 -19.19 -3.85
C VAL A 155 -3.17 -17.99 -3.33
N LYS A 156 -1.85 -18.13 -3.15
CA LYS A 156 -0.95 -17.02 -2.81
C LYS A 156 -0.44 -16.35 -4.08
N GLY A 157 -0.16 -15.07 -3.99
CA GLY A 157 0.40 -14.27 -5.08
C GLY A 157 -0.04 -12.81 -5.02
N ASN A 158 0.07 -12.12 -6.13
CA ASN A 158 -0.06 -10.68 -6.20
C ASN A 158 -1.07 -10.25 -7.28
N VAL A 159 -1.87 -9.26 -6.94
CA VAL A 159 -2.83 -8.61 -7.84
C VAL A 159 -2.65 -7.11 -7.74
N VAL A 160 -2.61 -6.40 -8.84
CA VAL A 160 -2.68 -4.93 -8.85
C VAL A 160 -4.01 -4.49 -9.43
N VAL A 161 -4.76 -3.74 -8.62
CA VAL A 161 -6.06 -3.17 -8.99
C VAL A 161 -5.90 -1.68 -9.22
N GLY A 162 -6.51 -1.16 -10.28
CA GLY A 162 -6.51 0.27 -10.61
C GLY A 162 -7.90 0.87 -10.62
N ILE A 163 -7.97 2.15 -10.27
CA ILE A 163 -9.18 2.99 -10.35
C ILE A 163 -8.98 4.04 -11.43
N LYS A 164 -9.98 4.21 -12.28
CA LYS A 164 -10.07 5.29 -13.28
C LYS A 164 -11.46 5.89 -13.28
N LYS A 165 -11.60 7.14 -13.73
CA LYS A 165 -12.95 7.69 -13.99
C LYS A 165 -13.62 6.85 -15.07
N LYS A 166 -14.92 6.70 -14.94
CA LYS A 166 -15.70 5.94 -15.92
C LYS A 166 -15.56 6.56 -17.32
N GLY A 167 -15.14 5.73 -18.28
CA GLY A 167 -14.92 6.13 -19.67
C GLY A 167 -13.53 6.73 -19.94
N GLU A 168 -12.68 6.93 -18.94
CA GLU A 168 -11.29 7.38 -19.12
C GLU A 168 -10.31 6.19 -19.16
N SER A 169 -9.14 6.39 -19.76
CA SER A 169 -8.09 5.37 -19.89
C SER A 169 -7.06 5.42 -18.76
N ASP A 170 -6.77 6.63 -18.27
CA ASP A 170 -5.71 6.87 -17.30
C ASP A 170 -6.16 6.50 -15.88
N TYR A 171 -5.28 5.82 -15.14
CA TYR A 171 -5.56 5.48 -13.76
C TYR A 171 -5.43 6.71 -12.85
N LEU A 172 -6.34 6.83 -11.88
CA LEU A 172 -6.25 7.80 -10.80
C LEU A 172 -5.35 7.30 -9.67
N TRP A 173 -5.33 5.98 -9.45
CA TRP A 173 -4.49 5.29 -8.48
C TRP A 173 -4.54 3.79 -8.69
N SER A 174 -3.61 3.06 -8.07
CA SER A 174 -3.53 1.60 -8.04
C SER A 174 -3.15 1.11 -6.65
N TRP A 175 -3.60 -0.10 -6.33
CA TRP A 175 -3.29 -0.81 -5.08
C TRP A 175 -2.74 -2.18 -5.39
N HIS A 176 -1.79 -2.60 -4.57
CA HIS A 176 -1.28 -3.96 -4.53
C HIS A 176 -2.12 -4.78 -3.54
N LEU A 177 -2.74 -5.85 -4.02
CA LEU A 177 -3.43 -6.83 -3.21
C LEU A 177 -2.52 -8.06 -3.08
N TRP A 178 -2.02 -8.29 -1.89
CA TRP A 178 -1.10 -9.36 -1.59
C TRP A 178 -1.84 -10.52 -0.94
N LEU A 179 -2.11 -11.57 -1.72
CA LEU A 179 -2.79 -12.78 -1.26
C LEU A 179 -1.77 -13.66 -0.53
N THR A 180 -1.77 -13.60 0.78
CA THR A 180 -0.84 -14.33 1.65
C THR A 180 -1.39 -14.44 3.07
N ASP A 181 -0.83 -15.34 3.86
CA ASP A 181 -0.97 -15.33 5.31
C ASP A 181 -0.31 -14.07 5.91
N GLU A 182 -0.77 -13.65 7.08
CA GLU A 182 -0.26 -12.46 7.77
C GLU A 182 1.23 -12.56 8.00
N PRO A 183 2.05 -11.65 7.45
CA PRO A 183 3.49 -11.62 7.69
C PRO A 183 3.81 -11.41 9.17
N GLN A 184 4.86 -12.08 9.63
CA GLN A 184 5.29 -12.02 11.03
C GLN A 184 6.42 -11.01 11.21
N LEU A 185 6.50 -10.42 12.40
CA LEU A 185 7.64 -9.59 12.81
C LEU A 185 8.79 -10.49 13.28
N VAL A 186 9.90 -10.48 12.55
CA VAL A 186 11.12 -11.24 12.90
C VAL A 186 12.33 -10.30 12.87
N ALA A 187 12.99 -10.17 14.00
CA ALA A 187 14.19 -9.31 14.15
C ALA A 187 13.98 -7.84 13.67
N GLY A 188 12.80 -7.28 13.89
CA GLY A 188 12.45 -5.90 13.52
C GLY A 188 11.90 -5.73 12.08
N PHE A 189 11.90 -6.77 11.27
CA PHE A 189 11.45 -6.76 9.89
C PHE A 189 10.30 -7.75 9.67
N MET A 190 9.54 -7.55 8.59
CA MET A 190 8.68 -8.62 8.07
C MET A 190 9.49 -9.91 7.87
N ASP A 191 8.88 -11.06 8.04
CA ASP A 191 9.50 -12.37 7.80
C ASP A 191 9.80 -12.66 6.32
N ARG A 192 9.22 -11.86 5.39
CA ARG A 192 9.36 -12.05 3.94
C ARG A 192 9.38 -10.71 3.19
N ASN A 193 9.83 -10.74 1.94
CA ASN A 193 9.79 -9.58 1.05
C ASN A 193 8.34 -9.22 0.70
N LEU A 194 8.07 -7.95 0.48
CA LEU A 194 6.76 -7.48 0.02
C LEU A 194 6.40 -8.16 -1.31
N GLY A 195 5.25 -8.82 -1.34
CA GLY A 195 4.78 -9.61 -2.47
C GLY A 195 5.31 -11.06 -2.53
N ALA A 196 6.06 -11.54 -1.53
CA ALA A 196 6.53 -12.92 -1.50
C ALA A 196 5.42 -13.89 -1.03
N GLU A 197 5.36 -15.07 -1.64
CA GLU A 197 4.41 -16.12 -1.26
C GLU A 197 4.86 -16.90 -0.02
N SER A 198 6.16 -16.87 0.30
CA SER A 198 6.76 -17.65 1.40
C SER A 198 7.90 -16.90 2.09
N ALA A 199 8.06 -17.18 3.40
CA ALA A 199 9.21 -16.77 4.20
C ALA A 199 10.30 -17.87 4.29
N THR A 200 10.03 -19.08 3.78
CA THR A 200 10.89 -20.26 3.94
C THR A 200 11.97 -20.34 2.87
N ALA A 201 13.24 -20.31 3.26
CA ALA A 201 14.39 -20.29 2.34
C ALA A 201 14.33 -21.36 1.23
N THR A 202 13.90 -22.56 1.56
CA THR A 202 13.83 -23.71 0.63
C THR A 202 12.76 -23.57 -0.46
N ASP A 203 11.85 -22.59 -0.33
CA ASP A 203 10.81 -22.32 -1.32
C ASP A 203 11.33 -21.48 -2.51
N GLY A 204 12.59 -21.12 -2.51
CA GLY A 204 13.31 -20.54 -3.64
C GLY A 204 12.66 -19.27 -4.21
N ALA A 205 12.17 -19.33 -5.45
CA ALA A 205 11.60 -18.19 -6.14
C ALA A 205 10.41 -17.55 -5.41
N LYS A 206 9.62 -18.31 -4.67
CA LYS A 206 8.48 -17.84 -3.89
C LYS A 206 8.83 -16.87 -2.76
N THR A 207 10.10 -16.80 -2.37
CA THR A 207 10.59 -15.90 -1.31
C THR A 207 11.02 -14.53 -1.84
N ARG A 208 11.16 -14.35 -3.17
CA ARG A 208 11.78 -13.16 -3.77
C ARG A 208 10.89 -11.91 -3.69
N GLY A 209 9.57 -12.08 -3.80
CA GLY A 209 8.62 -10.97 -3.81
C GLY A 209 8.71 -10.10 -5.08
N LEU A 210 8.28 -8.85 -4.94
CA LEU A 210 8.18 -7.88 -6.02
C LEU A 210 9.30 -6.83 -5.96
N TYR A 211 9.46 -6.08 -7.05
CA TYR A 211 10.50 -5.07 -7.22
C TYR A 211 9.86 -3.69 -7.34
N TYR A 212 10.51 -2.68 -6.75
CA TYR A 212 10.02 -1.31 -6.67
C TYR A 212 11.09 -0.33 -7.12
N GLN A 213 10.72 0.69 -7.88
CA GLN A 213 11.58 1.83 -8.14
C GLN A 213 11.56 2.77 -6.93
N PHE A 214 12.70 3.35 -6.57
CA PHE A 214 12.79 4.20 -5.38
C PHE A 214 11.75 5.33 -5.40
N GLY A 215 10.96 5.43 -4.34
CA GLY A 215 9.92 6.45 -4.21
C GLY A 215 8.62 6.13 -4.95
N ARG A 216 8.45 4.94 -5.50
CA ARG A 216 7.26 4.52 -6.23
C ARG A 216 6.49 3.43 -5.49
N LYS A 217 5.17 3.59 -5.40
CA LYS A 217 4.28 2.63 -4.73
C LYS A 217 3.97 1.37 -5.55
N ASP A 218 4.14 1.43 -6.88
CA ASP A 218 3.71 0.36 -7.79
C ASP A 218 4.74 -0.75 -7.85
N PRO A 219 4.30 -2.01 -7.66
CA PRO A 219 5.14 -3.18 -7.75
C PRO A 219 5.35 -3.67 -9.17
N PHE A 220 6.50 -4.32 -9.40
CA PHE A 220 6.82 -4.99 -10.64
C PHE A 220 7.23 -6.44 -10.38
N VAL A 221 6.73 -7.37 -11.18
CA VAL A 221 7.17 -8.76 -11.15
C VAL A 221 8.63 -8.88 -11.61
N GLY A 222 9.28 -10.00 -11.29
CA GLY A 222 10.56 -10.37 -11.87
C GLY A 222 10.41 -10.80 -13.33
N SER A 223 10.86 -12.00 -13.64
CA SER A 223 10.72 -12.61 -14.99
C SER A 223 9.46 -13.47 -15.11
N THR A 224 8.51 -13.34 -14.18
CA THR A 224 7.28 -14.13 -14.18
C THR A 224 6.26 -13.55 -15.17
N GLU A 225 5.41 -14.42 -15.66
CA GLU A 225 4.28 -14.05 -16.49
C GLU A 225 3.23 -13.32 -15.66
N ILE A 226 2.53 -12.36 -16.28
CA ILE A 226 1.40 -11.67 -15.69
C ILE A 226 0.13 -11.95 -16.50
N TYR A 227 -1.00 -11.93 -15.82
CA TYR A 227 -2.29 -12.34 -16.31
C TYR A 227 -3.34 -11.24 -16.09
N ASP A 228 -4.44 -11.33 -16.84
CA ASP A 228 -5.66 -10.59 -16.53
C ASP A 228 -6.42 -11.25 -15.35
N ILE A 229 -7.56 -10.68 -14.97
CA ILE A 229 -8.38 -11.20 -13.86
C ILE A 229 -8.86 -12.65 -14.09
N ASN A 230 -8.97 -13.10 -15.34
CA ASN A 230 -9.44 -14.44 -15.70
C ASN A 230 -8.29 -15.45 -15.87
N GLY A 231 -7.04 -15.03 -15.64
CA GLY A 231 -5.87 -15.88 -15.82
C GLY A 231 -5.40 -15.98 -17.27
N THR A 232 -5.84 -15.08 -18.15
CA THR A 232 -5.31 -15.00 -19.51
C THR A 232 -3.98 -14.27 -19.50
N SER A 233 -2.95 -14.86 -20.10
CA SER A 233 -1.61 -14.26 -20.20
C SER A 233 -1.66 -12.91 -20.90
N LYS A 234 -1.01 -11.92 -20.29
CA LYS A 234 -0.83 -10.55 -20.83
C LYS A 234 0.57 -10.34 -21.37
N SER A 235 1.56 -10.68 -20.57
CA SER A 235 3.00 -10.50 -20.94
C SER A 235 3.89 -11.21 -19.92
N THR A 236 5.17 -11.32 -20.23
CA THR A 236 6.20 -11.71 -19.28
C THR A 236 6.91 -10.47 -18.75
N GLY A 237 6.79 -10.24 -17.43
CA GLY A 237 7.37 -9.08 -16.76
C GLY A 237 6.58 -7.77 -16.98
N ALA A 238 7.20 -6.66 -16.61
CA ALA A 238 6.61 -5.33 -16.71
C ALA A 238 6.69 -4.75 -18.13
N THR A 239 5.77 -3.86 -18.47
CA THR A 239 5.94 -2.97 -19.64
C THR A 239 7.12 -2.04 -19.39
N ILE A 240 8.04 -1.92 -20.33
CA ILE A 240 9.22 -1.07 -20.21
C ILE A 240 9.05 0.17 -21.07
N ALA A 241 9.34 1.34 -20.49
CA ALA A 241 9.45 2.60 -21.22
C ALA A 241 10.74 3.34 -20.82
N THR A 242 11.36 3.99 -21.78
CA THR A 242 12.60 4.72 -21.56
C THR A 242 12.31 6.22 -21.39
N GLY A 243 12.94 6.83 -20.42
CA GLY A 243 12.85 8.26 -20.12
C GLY A 243 12.14 8.56 -18.81
N LYS A 244 12.38 9.78 -18.34
CA LYS A 244 11.80 10.27 -17.08
C LYS A 244 10.33 10.67 -17.27
N VAL A 245 9.54 10.47 -16.23
CA VAL A 245 8.13 10.86 -16.22
C VAL A 245 7.77 11.62 -14.95
N THR A 246 6.67 12.36 -14.99
CA THR A 246 6.11 13.00 -13.80
C THR A 246 5.51 11.93 -12.86
N PHE A 247 5.36 12.27 -11.58
CA PHE A 247 4.64 11.41 -10.63
C PHE A 247 3.21 11.12 -11.07
N ALA A 248 2.51 12.14 -11.54
CA ALA A 248 1.17 11.99 -12.09
C ALA A 248 1.15 10.96 -13.24
N LYS A 249 2.09 11.04 -14.18
CA LYS A 249 2.18 10.05 -15.27
C LYS A 249 2.50 8.65 -14.78
N ALA A 250 3.38 8.50 -13.79
CA ALA A 250 3.68 7.20 -13.19
C ALA A 250 2.45 6.57 -12.50
N VAL A 251 1.66 7.39 -11.79
CA VAL A 251 0.38 6.97 -11.18
C VAL A 251 -0.64 6.54 -12.24
N GLN A 252 -0.71 7.26 -13.37
CA GLN A 252 -1.58 6.93 -14.49
C GLN A 252 -1.19 5.64 -15.21
N THR A 253 0.07 5.22 -15.09
CA THR A 253 0.62 4.06 -15.81
C THR A 253 1.33 3.08 -14.87
N PRO A 254 0.63 2.49 -13.89
CA PRO A 254 1.24 1.73 -12.79
C PRO A 254 1.97 0.45 -13.23
N ALA A 255 1.62 -0.13 -14.38
CA ALA A 255 2.28 -1.32 -14.92
C ALA A 255 3.56 -1.02 -15.74
N THR A 256 3.92 0.26 -15.92
CA THR A 256 5.08 0.65 -16.75
C THR A 256 6.30 0.90 -15.87
N PHE A 257 7.36 0.13 -16.07
CA PHE A 257 8.68 0.34 -15.47
C PHE A 257 9.47 1.35 -16.32
N TYR A 258 9.89 2.45 -15.72
CA TYR A 258 10.59 3.53 -16.41
C TYR A 258 12.10 3.41 -16.25
N THR A 259 12.78 3.13 -17.35
CA THR A 259 14.24 3.13 -17.37
C THR A 259 14.76 4.55 -17.61
N TYR A 260 15.97 4.85 -17.12
CA TYR A 260 16.55 6.16 -17.40
C TYR A 260 17.00 6.25 -18.86
N GLY A 261 16.82 7.44 -19.46
CA GLY A 261 17.53 7.79 -20.70
C GLY A 261 18.94 8.30 -20.39
N SER A 262 19.75 8.54 -21.40
CA SER A 262 21.12 9.04 -21.22
C SER A 262 21.17 10.29 -20.34
N GLY A 263 21.97 10.25 -19.28
CA GLY A 263 22.39 11.41 -18.51
C GLY A 263 21.72 11.62 -17.14
N ASN A 264 20.83 10.75 -16.70
CA ASN A 264 20.22 10.88 -15.37
C ASN A 264 19.78 9.53 -14.80
N ASN A 265 20.00 9.32 -13.52
CA ASN A 265 19.86 8.04 -12.83
C ASN A 265 18.48 7.84 -12.15
N ASP A 266 17.52 8.71 -12.42
CA ASP A 266 16.17 8.67 -11.85
C ASP A 266 15.12 8.39 -12.92
N TRP A 267 14.02 7.76 -12.54
CA TRP A 267 12.84 7.53 -13.36
C TRP A 267 11.88 8.73 -13.38
N ALA A 268 12.00 9.66 -12.41
CA ALA A 268 11.09 10.78 -12.21
C ALA A 268 11.66 12.11 -12.75
N SER A 269 10.78 13.01 -13.23
CA SER A 269 11.06 14.38 -13.64
C SER A 269 9.82 15.27 -13.43
N PRO A 270 9.96 16.53 -13.02
CA PRO A 270 11.21 17.21 -12.66
C PRO A 270 11.76 16.68 -11.33
N ASN A 271 13.07 16.84 -11.16
CA ASN A 271 13.76 16.54 -9.90
C ASN A 271 13.37 17.49 -8.73
N ASN A 272 12.28 18.21 -8.82
CA ASN A 272 11.66 18.93 -7.69
C ASN A 272 11.23 17.98 -6.58
N TYR A 273 11.85 16.85 -6.57
CA TYR A 273 11.60 15.74 -5.76
C TYR A 273 12.31 15.97 -4.45
N THR A 274 11.54 16.45 -3.52
CA THR A 274 12.00 16.45 -2.15
C THR A 274 12.35 15.02 -1.76
N SER A 275 13.39 14.83 -1.03
CA SER A 275 13.92 13.58 -0.48
C SER A 275 12.92 12.68 0.27
N LYS A 276 11.61 12.87 0.12
CA LYS A 276 10.54 12.45 1.00
C LYS A 276 9.52 11.49 0.38
N ASN A 277 9.93 10.65 -0.60
CA ASN A 277 8.96 9.88 -1.37
C ASN A 277 8.37 8.69 -0.67
N TRP A 278 9.16 8.03 0.13
CA TRP A 278 8.69 6.90 0.89
C TRP A 278 8.53 7.19 2.38
N ASN A 279 9.29 8.18 2.89
CA ASN A 279 9.14 8.71 4.24
C ASN A 279 9.06 10.23 4.20
N ASP A 280 8.30 10.84 5.07
CA ASP A 280 8.12 12.30 5.10
C ASP A 280 9.38 13.03 5.53
N ILE A 281 10.36 12.34 6.08
CA ILE A 281 11.58 12.93 6.58
C ILE A 281 12.77 12.04 6.29
N SER A 282 13.89 12.70 6.09
CA SER A 282 15.19 12.07 6.12
C SER A 282 15.46 11.48 7.51
N GLU A 283 14.98 10.29 7.83
CA GLU A 283 15.29 9.54 9.06
C GLU A 283 14.25 9.48 10.16
N SER A 284 13.01 9.94 9.95
CA SER A 284 11.94 9.65 10.88
C SER A 284 10.97 8.61 10.31
N ASP A 285 10.10 8.16 11.18
CA ASP A 285 9.20 7.01 10.96
C ASP A 285 7.98 7.32 10.08
N GLY A 286 7.93 8.52 9.45
CA GLY A 286 6.78 8.98 8.68
C GLY A 286 6.56 8.21 7.39
N LYS A 287 5.33 7.71 7.18
CA LYS A 287 4.88 7.04 5.98
C LYS A 287 4.27 8.04 5.00
N THR A 288 4.68 8.03 3.72
CA THR A 288 4.16 8.93 2.68
C THR A 288 3.08 8.28 1.85
N PHE A 289 2.51 9.05 0.89
CA PHE A 289 1.56 8.55 -0.10
C PHE A 289 2.10 7.37 -0.91
N PHE A 290 3.41 7.30 -1.11
CA PHE A 290 4.06 6.34 -2.01
C PHE A 290 4.70 5.16 -1.28
N ASP A 291 4.61 5.08 0.05
CA ASP A 291 5.10 3.90 0.77
C ASP A 291 4.32 2.66 0.32
N PRO A 292 4.98 1.63 -0.22
CA PRO A 292 4.29 0.46 -0.75
C PRO A 292 3.89 -0.55 0.32
N CYS A 293 4.36 -0.42 1.56
CA CYS A 293 4.09 -1.39 2.63
C CYS A 293 2.61 -1.36 3.06
N PRO A 294 2.06 -2.48 3.54
CA PRO A 294 0.70 -2.54 4.06
C PRO A 294 0.53 -1.75 5.37
N GLU A 295 -0.70 -1.65 5.84
CA GLU A 295 -1.05 -1.00 7.10
C GLU A 295 -0.31 -1.65 8.27
N GLY A 296 0.20 -0.83 9.22
CA GLY A 296 1.05 -1.27 10.34
C GLY A 296 2.51 -1.54 9.98
N TRP A 297 2.87 -1.35 8.69
CA TRP A 297 4.22 -1.56 8.17
C TRP A 297 4.67 -0.39 7.30
N ARG A 298 5.97 -0.09 7.32
CA ARG A 298 6.61 0.93 6.49
C ARG A 298 7.93 0.44 5.90
N LEU A 299 8.48 1.18 4.97
CA LEU A 299 9.85 0.97 4.51
C LEU A 299 10.85 1.25 5.65
N PRO A 300 11.93 0.45 5.77
CA PRO A 300 13.01 0.75 6.70
C PRO A 300 13.80 1.99 6.27
N THR A 301 14.29 2.73 7.23
CA THR A 301 15.33 3.73 7.03
C THR A 301 16.71 3.07 6.82
N LYS A 302 17.67 3.81 6.32
CA LYS A 302 19.08 3.35 6.25
C LYS A 302 19.61 2.90 7.62
N ALA A 303 19.23 3.58 8.69
CA ALA A 303 19.70 3.27 10.04
C ALA A 303 19.25 1.89 10.52
N GLU A 304 18.08 1.42 10.12
CA GLU A 304 17.56 0.10 10.49
C GLU A 304 18.34 -1.05 9.86
N TYR A 305 19.08 -0.80 8.78
CA TYR A 305 20.01 -1.79 8.22
C TYR A 305 21.41 -1.76 8.83
N SER A 306 21.74 -0.82 9.73
CA SER A 306 23.10 -0.60 10.25
C SER A 306 23.75 -1.81 10.92
N ASN A 307 22.95 -2.72 11.48
CA ASN A 307 23.43 -3.92 12.16
C ASN A 307 23.72 -5.10 11.19
N PHE A 308 23.45 -4.94 9.89
CA PHE A 308 23.71 -5.98 8.89
C PHE A 308 25.19 -5.98 8.51
N SER A 309 25.85 -7.12 8.75
CA SER A 309 27.28 -7.32 8.44
C SER A 309 27.51 -8.79 8.07
N THR A 310 28.67 -9.12 7.58
CA THR A 310 29.01 -10.52 7.26
C THR A 310 28.99 -11.45 8.48
N THR A 311 29.09 -10.91 9.69
CA THR A 311 29.04 -11.68 10.95
C THR A 311 27.63 -11.84 11.50
N THR A 312 26.75 -10.88 11.30
CA THR A 312 25.36 -10.89 11.80
C THR A 312 24.35 -11.38 10.76
N PHE A 313 24.74 -11.40 9.50
CA PHE A 313 23.92 -11.72 8.35
C PHE A 313 24.57 -12.85 7.53
N THR A 314 24.22 -14.09 7.85
CA THR A 314 24.91 -15.30 7.39
C THR A 314 24.44 -15.73 6.00
N TRP A 315 25.39 -16.00 5.08
CA TRP A 315 25.10 -16.50 3.74
C TRP A 315 24.74 -18.00 3.75
N ASP A 316 23.63 -18.33 3.06
CA ASP A 316 23.24 -19.70 2.72
C ASP A 316 23.49 -19.94 1.23
N ALA A 317 24.50 -20.77 0.93
CA ALA A 317 24.89 -21.07 -0.45
C ALA A 317 23.89 -21.99 -1.16
N THR A 318 23.13 -22.80 -0.42
CA THR A 318 22.15 -23.73 -0.97
C THR A 318 20.92 -22.99 -1.49
N ASN A 319 20.44 -22.02 -0.71
CA ASN A 319 19.21 -21.29 -1.02
C ASN A 319 19.47 -19.90 -1.65
N SER A 320 20.75 -19.50 -1.75
CA SER A 320 21.16 -18.22 -2.35
C SER A 320 20.52 -17.01 -1.67
N GLY A 321 20.95 -16.72 -0.46
CA GLY A 321 20.48 -15.59 0.34
C GLY A 321 21.17 -15.52 1.68
N ARG A 322 20.68 -14.66 2.57
CA ARG A 322 21.24 -14.48 3.91
C ARG A 322 20.16 -14.56 4.98
N THR A 323 20.56 -14.97 6.17
CA THR A 323 19.70 -15.03 7.36
C THR A 323 20.18 -14.02 8.41
N TYR A 324 19.27 -13.16 8.88
CA TYR A 324 19.49 -12.20 9.96
C TYR A 324 18.60 -12.56 11.15
N ASN A 325 19.20 -13.03 12.23
CA ASN A 325 18.48 -13.44 13.45
C ASN A 325 17.24 -14.31 13.17
N GLY A 326 17.39 -15.33 12.30
CA GLY A 326 16.30 -16.22 11.91
C GLY A 326 15.41 -15.71 10.76
N ASN A 327 15.56 -14.48 10.33
CA ASN A 327 14.81 -13.90 9.23
C ASN A 327 15.56 -14.11 7.90
N TRP A 328 14.88 -14.72 6.92
CA TRP A 328 15.44 -15.04 5.60
C TRP A 328 15.34 -13.86 4.63
N PHE A 329 16.45 -13.53 3.96
CA PHE A 329 16.54 -12.51 2.90
C PHE A 329 17.11 -13.17 1.63
N PRO A 330 16.30 -13.45 0.61
CA PRO A 330 16.78 -14.04 -0.64
C PRO A 330 17.67 -13.09 -1.42
N ALA A 331 18.65 -13.61 -2.15
CA ALA A 331 19.37 -12.89 -3.18
C ALA A 331 18.47 -12.75 -4.41
N ALA A 332 17.48 -11.89 -4.33
CA ALA A 332 16.42 -11.74 -5.32
C ALA A 332 16.90 -11.08 -6.63
N GLY A 333 18.15 -10.58 -6.68
CA GLY A 333 18.64 -9.77 -7.78
C GLY A 333 17.98 -8.41 -7.86
N TYR A 334 17.90 -7.87 -9.06
CA TYR A 334 17.25 -6.58 -9.30
C TYR A 334 16.75 -6.46 -10.76
N ARG A 335 15.82 -5.54 -10.95
CA ARG A 335 15.40 -5.09 -12.28
C ARG A 335 16.29 -3.91 -12.70
N SER A 336 16.95 -4.03 -13.86
CA SER A 336 17.94 -3.06 -14.34
C SER A 336 17.31 -1.69 -14.66
N SER A 337 18.02 -0.62 -14.34
CA SER A 337 17.60 0.76 -14.57
C SER A 337 17.76 1.21 -16.03
N ASP A 338 18.52 0.51 -16.83
CA ASP A 338 18.82 0.87 -18.22
C ASP A 338 18.02 0.08 -19.27
N GLY A 339 17.55 -1.11 -18.91
CA GLY A 339 16.78 -1.95 -19.86
C GLY A 339 15.61 -2.66 -19.20
N GLY A 340 15.42 -2.52 -17.89
CA GLY A 340 14.31 -3.15 -17.15
C GLY A 340 14.39 -4.66 -17.03
N SER A 341 15.44 -5.33 -17.51
CA SER A 341 15.64 -6.78 -17.39
C SER A 341 16.06 -7.18 -15.99
N MET A 342 15.80 -8.44 -15.61
CA MET A 342 16.28 -9.00 -14.36
C MET A 342 17.75 -9.36 -14.43
N SER A 343 18.50 -9.04 -13.37
CA SER A 343 19.93 -9.28 -13.26
C SER A 343 20.27 -9.84 -11.87
N TYR A 344 21.32 -10.65 -11.81
CA TYR A 344 21.96 -11.19 -10.60
C TYR A 344 21.04 -11.94 -9.62
N VAL A 345 19.95 -12.51 -10.12
CA VAL A 345 19.06 -13.39 -9.32
C VAL A 345 19.85 -14.60 -8.81
N GLY A 346 19.77 -14.86 -7.52
CA GLY A 346 20.56 -15.89 -6.82
C GLY A 346 21.98 -15.47 -6.44
N SER A 347 22.42 -14.24 -6.79
CA SER A 347 23.78 -13.77 -6.53
C SER A 347 23.82 -12.54 -5.63
N TYR A 348 22.90 -11.59 -5.83
CA TYR A 348 22.81 -10.35 -5.06
C TYR A 348 21.42 -10.16 -4.45
N GLY A 349 21.40 -9.70 -3.20
CA GLY A 349 20.20 -9.12 -2.58
C GLY A 349 20.35 -7.61 -2.51
N ASN A 350 19.34 -6.89 -3.01
CA ASN A 350 19.28 -5.42 -3.02
C ASN A 350 17.93 -5.00 -2.47
N TYR A 351 17.94 -4.28 -1.34
CA TYR A 351 16.75 -3.94 -0.58
C TYR A 351 16.70 -2.45 -0.31
N TRP A 352 15.75 -1.76 -0.91
CA TRP A 352 15.60 -0.32 -0.72
C TRP A 352 15.40 0.03 0.76
N SER A 353 16.02 1.12 1.18
CA SER A 353 15.57 1.90 2.33
C SER A 353 14.68 3.07 1.86
N ALA A 354 13.96 3.69 2.78
CA ALA A 354 13.25 4.92 2.49
C ALA A 354 14.17 6.15 2.43
N SER A 355 15.41 6.02 2.90
CA SER A 355 16.37 7.13 3.01
C SER A 355 16.95 7.49 1.64
N PRO A 356 16.83 8.75 1.19
CA PRO A 356 17.49 9.21 -0.02
C PRO A 356 18.98 9.41 0.24
N TYR A 357 19.80 9.16 -0.78
CA TYR A 357 21.21 9.54 -0.78
C TYR A 357 21.41 10.92 -1.41
N SER A 358 20.78 11.15 -2.57
CA SER A 358 20.81 12.42 -3.30
C SER A 358 19.55 12.54 -4.16
N GLU A 359 19.49 13.56 -5.01
CA GLU A 359 18.37 13.76 -5.96
C GLU A 359 18.12 12.56 -6.87
N ASP A 360 19.18 11.87 -7.32
CA ASP A 360 19.12 10.76 -8.28
C ASP A 360 19.35 9.37 -7.64
N TYR A 361 19.72 9.32 -6.35
CA TYR A 361 20.13 8.07 -5.70
C TYR A 361 19.36 7.83 -4.40
N GLY A 362 19.08 6.56 -4.11
CA GLY A 362 18.53 6.07 -2.84
C GLY A 362 19.50 5.14 -2.12
N TYR A 363 19.46 5.14 -0.78
CA TYR A 363 20.18 4.14 0.02
C TYR A 363 19.48 2.78 -0.02
N TYR A 364 20.28 1.71 0.00
CA TYR A 364 19.79 0.35 0.09
C TYR A 364 20.78 -0.57 0.81
N LEU A 365 20.27 -1.68 1.34
CA LEU A 365 21.07 -2.80 1.80
C LEU A 365 21.49 -3.63 0.58
N SER A 366 22.79 -3.82 0.39
CA SER A 366 23.38 -4.71 -0.61
C SER A 366 24.05 -5.89 0.03
N PHE A 367 23.88 -7.09 -0.52
CA PHE A 367 24.66 -8.25 -0.10
C PHE A 367 24.83 -9.26 -1.23
N SER A 368 25.90 -10.06 -1.09
CA SER A 368 26.20 -11.23 -1.91
C SER A 368 26.82 -12.32 -1.02
N SER A 369 27.31 -13.42 -1.61
CA SER A 369 28.09 -14.40 -0.87
C SER A 369 29.36 -13.81 -0.24
N GLY A 370 29.97 -12.81 -0.90
CA GLY A 370 31.25 -12.23 -0.51
C GLY A 370 31.18 -11.03 0.43
N GLY A 371 30.02 -10.39 0.56
CA GLY A 371 29.96 -9.15 1.34
C GLY A 371 28.56 -8.67 1.71
N VAL A 372 28.53 -7.69 2.61
CA VAL A 372 27.32 -6.95 3.04
C VAL A 372 27.67 -5.49 3.13
N ASP A 373 26.86 -4.64 2.51
CA ASP A 373 26.93 -3.20 2.63
C ASP A 373 25.52 -2.66 3.00
N PRO A 374 25.31 -2.27 4.26
CA PRO A 374 24.00 -1.83 4.75
C PRO A 374 23.65 -0.39 4.33
N ALA A 375 24.57 0.33 3.74
CA ALA A 375 24.41 1.76 3.39
C ALA A 375 24.90 2.06 1.96
N ASN A 376 24.80 1.08 1.07
CA ASN A 376 25.08 1.29 -0.35
C ASN A 376 24.04 2.23 -0.98
N TYR A 377 24.37 2.85 -2.08
CA TYR A 377 23.45 3.74 -2.80
C TYR A 377 23.42 3.42 -4.29
N SER A 378 22.28 3.62 -4.91
CA SER A 378 22.10 3.34 -6.34
C SER A 378 21.04 4.22 -6.98
N ASN A 379 21.02 4.21 -8.30
CA ASN A 379 20.08 4.92 -9.16
C ASN A 379 18.64 4.61 -8.77
N ARG A 380 17.80 5.63 -8.59
CA ARG A 380 16.39 5.48 -8.23
C ARG A 380 15.57 4.71 -9.27
N ALA A 381 16.05 4.67 -10.51
CA ALA A 381 15.41 3.92 -11.58
C ALA A 381 15.56 2.39 -11.48
N TYR A 382 16.47 1.87 -10.64
CA TYR A 382 16.52 0.42 -10.38
C TYR A 382 15.26 -0.08 -9.68
N GLY A 383 14.87 -1.31 -10.01
CA GLY A 383 13.85 -2.05 -9.27
C GLY A 383 14.49 -2.99 -8.24
N PHE A 384 14.43 -2.66 -6.95
CA PHE A 384 14.93 -3.48 -5.86
C PHE A 384 13.79 -4.04 -5.02
N SER A 385 14.11 -5.08 -4.22
CA SER A 385 13.17 -5.63 -3.25
C SER A 385 12.84 -4.63 -2.15
N VAL A 386 11.67 -4.83 -1.52
CA VAL A 386 11.26 -4.12 -0.32
C VAL A 386 11.05 -5.14 0.81
N ARG A 387 11.61 -4.84 1.98
CA ARG A 387 11.38 -5.56 3.22
C ARG A 387 10.88 -4.58 4.26
N CYS A 388 9.59 -4.65 4.58
CA CYS A 388 8.96 -3.70 5.49
C CYS A 388 9.39 -3.93 6.95
N VAL A 389 9.33 -2.86 7.75
CA VAL A 389 9.47 -2.87 9.21
C VAL A 389 8.17 -2.43 9.84
N GLN A 390 7.94 -2.75 11.10
CA GLN A 390 6.76 -2.32 11.84
C GLN A 390 6.77 -0.81 12.05
N GLU A 391 5.59 -0.16 11.91
CA GLU A 391 5.37 1.26 12.22
C GLU A 391 5.55 1.56 13.70
#